data_c236b3a928ba0628a8709553ecf4ae3b
#
_entry.id   c236b3a928ba0628a8709553ecf4ae3b
#
_cell.length_a   1.000
_cell.length_b   1.000
_cell.length_c   1.000
_cell.angle_alpha   90.00
_cell.angle_beta   90.00
_cell.angle_gamma   90.00
#
_symmetry.space_group_name_H-M   'P 1'
#
loop_
_entity.id
_entity.type
_entity.pdbx_description
1 polymer ?
#
loop_
_entity_poly.entity_id
_entity_poly.type
_entity_poly.pdbx_seq_one_letter_code
_entity_poly.pdbx_strand_id
1 'polypeptide(L)'
;MTHFKLGGLAAAVAFATAMQAAAPAPAAAQEATLALPTTTLLFVPAYVAEEKGFWKDQGLNVKSIVVAGPGATNAVLAGSADFTMSGPGPMFRAVIGGQKLTAIGNTANRLLLEAVVRPDVAAKLNLPANANEATRAKALKGLTLGVDSVNGFAHIYMRYIAGKHGMDTEKDFTVSPMQPPAMVSAIKAKAVDGFIFSQPFTLMAIKEAGAVTLFSSPAGDLPEMQPYAYNMLIARGDFCPAKPDVCRKFMAGINAAQAYIKKNPDDTVALLQKKFDRLDPALVKEAFGVLAPTMPASAEVEEAGLKNAMDFSVVGGLVAEKDRITDLKSIYTNAYLK
;
A
#
# COMPACT_ATOMS: atom_id res chain seq x y z
N MET A 1 21.19 19.46 -102.48
CA MET A 1 21.42 18.10 -102.12
C MET A 1 22.38 18.07 -100.91
N THR A 2 21.89 18.21 -99.71
CA THR A 2 22.75 18.29 -98.56
C THR A 2 22.11 17.54 -97.38
N HIS A 3 22.74 16.43 -97.03
CA HIS A 3 22.31 15.58 -95.90
C HIS A 3 22.78 16.18 -94.58
N PHE A 4 21.86 16.48 -93.67
CA PHE A 4 22.12 16.81 -92.33
C PHE A 4 21.95 15.57 -91.42
N LYS A 5 23.04 15.18 -90.74
CA LYS A 5 22.98 14.13 -89.71
C LYS A 5 22.77 14.80 -88.34
N LEU A 6 21.70 14.51 -87.71
CA LEU A 6 21.45 14.80 -86.31
C LEU A 6 22.07 13.70 -85.40
N GLY A 7 23.02 14.13 -84.57
CA GLY A 7 23.56 13.29 -83.49
C GLY A 7 22.69 13.40 -82.28
N GLY A 8 22.22 12.29 -81.75
CA GLY A 8 21.42 12.24 -80.54
C GLY A 8 22.31 12.16 -79.30
N LEU A 9 22.15 13.10 -78.39
CA LEU A 9 22.74 13.08 -77.06
C LEU A 9 21.78 12.32 -76.09
N ALA A 10 22.17 11.14 -75.63
CA ALA A 10 21.46 10.43 -74.60
C ALA A 10 21.88 10.96 -73.21
N ALA A 11 20.98 11.70 -72.54
CA ALA A 11 21.16 12.12 -71.17
C ALA A 11 20.72 10.99 -70.22
N ALA A 12 21.69 10.37 -69.55
CA ALA A 12 21.46 9.41 -68.49
C ALA A 12 21.09 10.17 -67.18
N VAL A 13 19.81 10.13 -66.79
CA VAL A 13 19.33 10.63 -65.52
C VAL A 13 19.57 9.57 -64.45
N ALA A 14 20.57 9.73 -63.60
CA ALA A 14 20.81 8.89 -62.44
C ALA A 14 19.77 9.21 -61.34
N PHE A 15 18.82 8.32 -61.11
CA PHE A 15 17.91 8.39 -59.94
C PHE A 15 18.69 7.95 -58.70
N ALA A 16 19.19 8.90 -57.91
CA ALA A 16 19.68 8.64 -56.57
C ALA A 16 18.49 8.50 -55.62
N THR A 17 18.02 7.27 -55.36
CA THR A 17 17.06 6.94 -54.32
C THR A 17 17.75 7.15 -52.95
N ALA A 18 17.53 8.31 -52.31
CA ALA A 18 17.87 8.54 -50.92
C ALA A 18 17.00 7.64 -50.06
N MET A 19 17.58 6.56 -49.55
CA MET A 19 17.00 5.74 -48.47
C MET A 19 17.05 6.58 -47.21
N GLN A 20 15.99 7.35 -46.94
CA GLN A 20 15.77 7.97 -45.63
C GLN A 20 15.52 6.82 -44.64
N ALA A 21 16.54 6.52 -43.81
CA ALA A 21 16.37 5.69 -42.64
C ALA A 21 15.31 6.37 -41.77
N ALA A 22 14.07 5.88 -41.78
CA ALA A 22 13.03 6.30 -40.88
C ALA A 22 13.52 6.01 -39.45
N ALA A 23 13.87 7.06 -38.71
CA ALA A 23 14.12 6.91 -37.27
C ALA A 23 12.89 6.24 -36.66
N PRO A 24 13.05 5.19 -35.83
CA PRO A 24 11.90 4.57 -35.19
C PRO A 24 11.14 5.64 -34.42
N ALA A 25 9.86 5.79 -34.71
CA ALA A 25 8.99 6.66 -33.94
C ALA A 25 9.10 6.27 -32.45
N PRO A 26 9.19 7.21 -31.52
CA PRO A 26 9.22 6.88 -30.10
C PRO A 26 8.01 6.00 -29.79
N ALA A 27 8.25 4.81 -29.27
CA ALA A 27 7.19 3.91 -28.88
C ALA A 27 6.25 4.64 -27.92
N ALA A 28 4.95 4.69 -28.25
CA ALA A 28 3.98 5.32 -27.37
C ALA A 28 4.08 4.73 -25.96
N ALA A 29 4.10 5.59 -24.94
CA ALA A 29 4.16 5.13 -23.55
C ALA A 29 2.99 4.17 -23.29
N GLN A 30 3.30 3.05 -22.64
CA GLN A 30 2.25 2.11 -22.22
C GLN A 30 1.44 2.72 -21.08
N GLU A 31 0.15 2.45 -21.04
CA GLU A 31 -0.75 2.96 -20.00
C GLU A 31 -1.00 1.89 -18.95
N ALA A 32 -1.11 2.33 -17.67
CA ALA A 32 -1.54 1.46 -16.58
C ALA A 32 -2.35 2.27 -15.56
N THR A 33 -3.26 1.61 -14.84
CA THR A 33 -4.07 2.21 -13.79
C THR A 33 -3.75 1.57 -12.45
N LEU A 34 -3.43 2.41 -11.44
CA LEU A 34 -3.20 2.02 -10.06
C LEU A 34 -4.38 2.46 -9.19
N ALA A 35 -5.12 1.51 -8.60
CA ALA A 35 -6.17 1.78 -7.64
C ALA A 35 -5.62 1.81 -6.21
N LEU A 36 -5.84 2.90 -5.49
CA LEU A 36 -5.47 3.09 -4.09
C LEU A 36 -6.74 3.08 -3.22
N PRO A 37 -6.79 2.30 -2.10
CA PRO A 37 -8.00 2.18 -1.28
C PRO A 37 -8.35 3.43 -0.47
N THR A 38 -7.42 4.36 -0.36
CA THR A 38 -7.57 5.65 0.34
C THR A 38 -6.40 6.58 -0.02
N THR A 39 -6.39 7.78 0.56
CA THR A 39 -5.22 8.68 0.52
C THR A 39 -4.53 8.64 1.87
N THR A 40 -3.29 8.10 1.93
CA THR A 40 -2.49 7.96 3.14
C THR A 40 -1.00 8.03 2.83
N LEU A 41 -0.17 8.36 3.83
CA LEU A 41 1.30 8.40 3.70
C LEU A 41 1.88 7.03 3.30
N LEU A 42 1.18 5.92 3.60
CA LEU A 42 1.62 4.56 3.27
C LEU A 42 1.92 4.36 1.76
N PHE A 43 1.25 5.13 0.90
CA PHE A 43 1.43 5.02 -0.55
C PHE A 43 2.52 5.95 -1.11
N VAL A 44 3.40 6.47 -0.25
CA VAL A 44 4.49 7.36 -0.65
C VAL A 44 5.36 6.80 -1.79
N PRO A 45 5.64 5.49 -1.93
CA PRO A 45 6.38 5.00 -3.10
C PRO A 45 5.65 5.29 -4.42
N ALA A 46 4.32 5.17 -4.46
CA ALA A 46 3.54 5.52 -5.66
C ALA A 46 3.55 7.03 -5.92
N TYR A 47 3.40 7.85 -4.88
CA TYR A 47 3.41 9.31 -5.02
C TYR A 47 4.76 9.83 -5.52
N VAL A 48 5.86 9.26 -5.01
CA VAL A 48 7.21 9.61 -5.46
C VAL A 48 7.45 9.12 -6.88
N ALA A 49 7.01 7.90 -7.24
CA ALA A 49 7.14 7.38 -8.60
C ALA A 49 6.40 8.27 -9.62
N GLU A 50 5.22 8.78 -9.26
CA GLU A 50 4.42 9.68 -10.07
C GLU A 50 5.06 11.07 -10.19
N GLU A 51 5.36 11.72 -9.06
CA GLU A 51 5.86 13.10 -9.02
C GLU A 51 7.29 13.23 -9.59
N LYS A 52 8.16 12.25 -9.36
CA LYS A 52 9.54 12.25 -9.90
C LYS A 52 9.61 11.64 -11.30
N GLY A 53 8.52 11.14 -11.83
CA GLY A 53 8.47 10.62 -13.21
C GLY A 53 9.09 9.23 -13.39
N PHE A 54 9.38 8.48 -12.32
CA PHE A 54 10.09 7.20 -12.43
C PHE A 54 9.36 6.16 -13.29
N TRP A 55 8.04 6.20 -13.39
CA TRP A 55 7.30 5.37 -14.33
C TRP A 55 7.43 5.88 -15.77
N LYS A 56 7.41 7.22 -15.96
CA LYS A 56 7.60 7.83 -17.29
C LYS A 56 8.98 7.52 -17.86
N ASP A 57 10.00 7.51 -17.00
CA ASP A 57 11.37 7.14 -17.37
C ASP A 57 11.46 5.69 -17.87
N GLN A 58 10.53 4.83 -17.45
CA GLN A 58 10.38 3.46 -17.95
C GLN A 58 9.50 3.37 -19.20
N GLY A 59 8.98 4.48 -19.72
CA GLY A 59 8.00 4.47 -20.82
C GLY A 59 6.64 3.91 -20.41
N LEU A 60 6.25 4.09 -19.14
CA LEU A 60 4.95 3.71 -18.59
C LEU A 60 4.24 4.94 -18.04
N ASN A 61 3.03 5.21 -18.50
CA ASN A 61 2.16 6.24 -17.94
C ASN A 61 1.19 5.60 -16.95
N VAL A 62 1.38 5.84 -15.65
CA VAL A 62 0.54 5.29 -14.59
C VAL A 62 -0.46 6.35 -14.13
N LYS A 63 -1.75 6.02 -14.19
CA LYS A 63 -2.83 6.84 -13.63
C LYS A 63 -3.22 6.29 -12.26
N SER A 64 -3.00 7.06 -11.21
CA SER A 64 -3.48 6.72 -9.87
C SER A 64 -4.94 7.16 -9.68
N ILE A 65 -5.78 6.26 -9.17
CA ILE A 65 -7.19 6.54 -8.82
C ILE A 65 -7.45 6.08 -7.39
N VAL A 66 -8.37 6.75 -6.69
CA VAL A 66 -8.81 6.33 -5.34
C VAL A 66 -10.14 5.59 -5.47
N VAL A 67 -10.14 4.34 -5.00
CA VAL A 67 -11.35 3.48 -4.95
C VAL A 67 -11.45 2.92 -3.53
N ALA A 68 -12.39 3.43 -2.75
CA ALA A 68 -12.45 3.23 -1.29
C ALA A 68 -12.42 1.76 -0.85
N GLY A 69 -11.59 1.47 0.14
CA GLY A 69 -11.51 0.19 0.85
C GLY A 69 -11.29 -1.02 -0.07
N PRO A 70 -12.04 -2.12 0.13
CA PRO A 70 -11.94 -3.32 -0.71
C PRO A 70 -12.27 -3.09 -2.19
N GLY A 71 -12.93 -1.97 -2.52
CA GLY A 71 -13.22 -1.55 -3.89
C GLY A 71 -11.99 -1.47 -4.78
N ALA A 72 -10.82 -1.09 -4.24
CA ALA A 72 -9.58 -1.04 -4.99
C ALA A 72 -9.15 -2.44 -5.52
N THR A 73 -9.27 -3.48 -4.68
CA THR A 73 -9.02 -4.87 -5.09
C THR A 73 -10.07 -5.35 -6.10
N ASN A 74 -11.34 -4.98 -5.89
CA ASN A 74 -12.42 -5.32 -6.82
C ASN A 74 -12.23 -4.64 -8.20
N ALA A 75 -11.69 -3.42 -8.23
CA ALA A 75 -11.35 -2.74 -9.49
C ALA A 75 -10.30 -3.52 -10.30
N VAL A 76 -9.31 -4.12 -9.64
CA VAL A 76 -8.32 -5.00 -10.28
C VAL A 76 -8.98 -6.27 -10.79
N LEU A 77 -9.84 -6.92 -10.00
CA LEU A 77 -10.56 -8.12 -10.41
C LEU A 77 -11.47 -7.86 -11.63
N ALA A 78 -12.12 -6.71 -11.65
CA ALA A 78 -12.99 -6.31 -12.77
C ALA A 78 -12.22 -5.82 -14.01
N GLY A 79 -10.88 -5.63 -13.91
CA GLY A 79 -10.05 -5.11 -15.00
C GLY A 79 -10.20 -3.59 -15.24
N SER A 80 -10.85 -2.85 -14.33
CA SER A 80 -10.94 -1.38 -14.38
C SER A 80 -9.72 -0.70 -13.77
N ALA A 81 -8.86 -1.45 -13.08
CA ALA A 81 -7.50 -1.09 -12.71
C ALA A 81 -6.57 -2.28 -12.99
N ASP A 82 -5.31 -1.98 -13.29
CA ASP A 82 -4.28 -2.99 -13.54
C ASP A 82 -3.61 -3.45 -12.25
N PHE A 83 -3.41 -2.50 -11.34
CA PHE A 83 -2.72 -2.70 -10.07
C PHE A 83 -3.50 -2.09 -8.90
N THR A 84 -3.26 -2.62 -7.71
CA THR A 84 -3.63 -1.95 -6.46
C THR A 84 -2.48 -2.04 -5.46
N MET A 85 -2.39 -1.04 -4.56
CA MET A 85 -1.58 -1.12 -3.34
C MET A 85 -2.53 -1.30 -2.18
N SER A 86 -2.49 -2.45 -1.52
CA SER A 86 -3.37 -2.71 -0.39
C SER A 86 -2.78 -3.72 0.60
N GLY A 87 -3.39 -3.84 1.77
CA GLY A 87 -3.08 -4.90 2.70
C GLY A 87 -3.48 -6.28 2.18
N PRO A 88 -2.99 -7.36 2.80
CA PRO A 88 -3.17 -8.74 2.35
C PRO A 88 -4.62 -9.25 2.46
N GLY A 89 -5.40 -8.74 3.41
CA GLY A 89 -6.72 -9.28 3.73
C GLY A 89 -7.71 -9.34 2.56
N PRO A 90 -7.93 -8.26 1.79
CA PRO A 90 -8.79 -8.30 0.60
C PRO A 90 -8.32 -9.31 -0.45
N MET A 91 -7.00 -9.43 -0.65
CA MET A 91 -6.43 -10.41 -1.56
C MET A 91 -6.69 -11.84 -1.09
N PHE A 92 -6.45 -12.15 0.18
CA PHE A 92 -6.70 -13.49 0.72
C PHE A 92 -8.16 -13.91 0.55
N ARG A 93 -9.10 -13.03 0.89
CA ARG A 93 -10.53 -13.31 0.68
C ARG A 93 -10.89 -13.57 -0.76
N ALA A 94 -10.34 -12.80 -1.67
CA ALA A 94 -10.58 -12.98 -3.10
C ALA A 94 -10.02 -14.33 -3.60
N VAL A 95 -8.80 -14.69 -3.20
CA VAL A 95 -8.18 -15.97 -3.57
C VAL A 95 -8.94 -17.15 -3.00
N ILE A 96 -9.34 -17.10 -1.73
CA ILE A 96 -10.17 -18.14 -1.09
C ILE A 96 -11.53 -18.25 -1.80
N GLY A 97 -12.08 -17.14 -2.29
CA GLY A 97 -13.28 -17.11 -3.12
C GLY A 97 -13.06 -17.57 -4.58
N GLY A 98 -11.89 -18.15 -4.91
CA GLY A 98 -11.57 -18.68 -6.23
C GLY A 98 -11.10 -17.65 -7.26
N GLN A 99 -10.89 -16.40 -6.84
CA GLN A 99 -10.37 -15.36 -7.72
C GLN A 99 -8.85 -15.45 -7.85
N LYS A 100 -8.31 -15.11 -9.02
CA LYS A 100 -6.86 -15.15 -9.28
C LYS A 100 -6.25 -13.76 -9.10
N LEU A 101 -5.58 -13.56 -7.98
CA LEU A 101 -4.76 -12.38 -7.71
C LEU A 101 -3.33 -12.82 -7.39
N THR A 102 -2.36 -11.99 -7.76
CA THR A 102 -0.94 -12.22 -7.49
C THR A 102 -0.32 -10.96 -6.91
N ALA A 103 0.34 -11.09 -5.76
CA ALA A 103 1.21 -10.05 -5.23
C ALA A 103 2.51 -10.03 -6.03
N ILE A 104 2.86 -8.88 -6.59
CA ILE A 104 4.08 -8.68 -7.39
C ILE A 104 5.12 -7.82 -6.67
N GLY A 105 4.80 -7.35 -5.48
CA GLY A 105 5.69 -6.57 -4.64
C GLY A 105 5.09 -6.24 -3.28
N ASN A 106 5.94 -5.76 -2.36
CA ASN A 106 5.57 -5.27 -1.03
C ASN A 106 6.42 -4.04 -0.67
N THR A 107 5.80 -2.92 -0.38
CA THR A 107 6.48 -1.65 -0.12
C THR A 107 6.59 -1.28 1.35
N ALA A 108 6.00 -2.07 2.25
CA ALA A 108 6.15 -1.93 3.70
C ALA A 108 6.14 -3.33 4.33
N ASN A 109 7.20 -3.66 5.06
CA ASN A 109 7.43 -5.00 5.61
C ASN A 109 7.22 -5.10 7.11
N ARG A 110 6.51 -4.13 7.70
CA ARG A 110 6.15 -4.13 9.12
C ARG A 110 4.69 -3.76 9.31
N LEU A 111 4.08 -4.30 10.34
CA LEU A 111 2.76 -3.90 10.79
C LEU A 111 2.82 -2.48 11.36
N LEU A 112 1.92 -1.60 10.92
CA LEU A 112 1.95 -0.16 11.23
C LEU A 112 0.74 0.32 12.04
N LEU A 113 -0.05 -0.61 12.58
CA LEU A 113 -1.23 -0.27 13.36
C LEU A 113 -0.88 0.08 14.81
N GLU A 114 -1.62 1.05 15.32
CA GLU A 114 -1.56 1.51 16.69
C GLU A 114 -2.98 1.59 17.26
N ALA A 115 -3.13 1.27 18.54
CA ALA A 115 -4.35 1.50 19.31
C ALA A 115 -4.11 2.67 20.26
N VAL A 116 -4.94 3.71 20.13
CA VAL A 116 -4.90 4.88 21.02
C VAL A 116 -6.23 5.03 21.73
N VAL A 117 -6.18 5.46 22.99
CA VAL A 117 -7.36 5.70 23.85
C VAL A 117 -7.37 7.12 24.38
N ARG A 118 -8.56 7.62 24.73
CA ARG A 118 -8.71 8.94 25.35
C ARG A 118 -7.91 9.00 26.68
N PRO A 119 -7.44 10.20 27.07
CA PRO A 119 -6.67 10.35 28.31
C PRO A 119 -7.50 10.00 29.58
N ASP A 120 -8.80 10.30 29.59
CA ASP A 120 -9.68 9.94 30.72
C ASP A 120 -9.95 8.43 30.78
N VAL A 121 -9.95 7.73 29.63
CA VAL A 121 -10.03 6.27 29.57
C VAL A 121 -8.69 5.67 30.07
N ALA A 122 -7.55 6.14 29.57
CA ALA A 122 -6.24 5.69 30.02
C ALA A 122 -6.06 5.84 31.55
N ALA A 123 -6.51 6.97 32.12
CA ALA A 123 -6.49 7.19 33.55
C ALA A 123 -7.35 6.19 34.33
N LYS A 124 -8.54 5.83 33.82
CA LYS A 124 -9.42 4.80 34.42
C LYS A 124 -8.84 3.40 34.33
N LEU A 125 -8.17 3.06 33.22
CA LEU A 125 -7.50 1.79 33.04
C LEU A 125 -6.34 1.61 34.01
N ASN A 126 -5.73 2.69 34.46
CA ASN A 126 -4.65 2.74 35.48
C ASN A 126 -3.57 1.67 35.25
N LEU A 127 -3.14 1.51 33.99
CA LEU A 127 -2.15 0.52 33.61
C LEU A 127 -0.74 0.92 34.12
N PRO A 128 0.05 -0.02 34.66
CA PRO A 128 1.46 0.22 34.92
C PRO A 128 2.20 0.67 33.65
N ALA A 129 3.20 1.54 33.77
CA ALA A 129 3.99 2.03 32.64
C ALA A 129 4.68 0.89 31.87
N ASN A 130 4.96 -0.23 32.53
CA ASN A 130 5.56 -1.44 31.97
C ASN A 130 4.55 -2.58 31.81
N ALA A 131 3.24 -2.26 31.70
CA ALA A 131 2.21 -3.28 31.51
C ALA A 131 2.55 -4.16 30.31
N ASN A 132 2.55 -5.47 30.52
CA ASN A 132 2.78 -6.43 29.46
C ASN A 132 1.63 -6.46 28.46
N GLU A 133 1.85 -7.10 27.31
CA GLU A 133 0.88 -7.20 26.23
C GLU A 133 -0.47 -7.75 26.69
N ALA A 134 -0.47 -8.83 27.49
CA ALA A 134 -1.69 -9.47 27.99
C ALA A 134 -2.53 -8.54 28.88
N THR A 135 -1.88 -7.76 29.75
CA THR A 135 -2.54 -6.75 30.60
C THR A 135 -3.16 -5.66 29.77
N ARG A 136 -2.43 -5.15 28.77
CA ARG A 136 -2.93 -4.11 27.85
C ARG A 136 -4.07 -4.63 26.96
N ALA A 137 -3.99 -5.89 26.52
CA ALA A 137 -5.07 -6.52 25.74
C ALA A 137 -6.38 -6.59 26.55
N LYS A 138 -6.31 -7.08 27.79
CA LYS A 138 -7.47 -7.15 28.69
C LYS A 138 -8.09 -5.81 28.97
N ALA A 139 -7.31 -4.74 28.93
CA ALA A 139 -7.79 -3.37 29.10
C ALA A 139 -8.68 -2.88 27.94
N LEU A 140 -8.72 -3.56 26.80
CA LEU A 140 -9.67 -3.27 25.73
C LEU A 140 -11.10 -3.63 26.10
N LYS A 141 -11.30 -4.47 27.13
CA LYS A 141 -12.63 -4.96 27.51
C LYS A 141 -13.57 -3.84 27.93
N GLY A 142 -14.77 -3.84 27.34
CA GLY A 142 -15.80 -2.83 27.58
C GLY A 142 -15.62 -1.53 26.81
N LEU A 143 -14.55 -1.37 26.02
CA LEU A 143 -14.31 -0.15 25.27
C LEU A 143 -15.11 -0.14 23.94
N THR A 144 -15.47 1.07 23.51
CA THR A 144 -15.95 1.36 22.16
C THR A 144 -14.79 1.90 21.33
N LEU A 145 -14.38 1.18 20.29
CA LEU A 145 -13.19 1.47 19.51
C LEU A 145 -13.53 1.80 18.05
N GLY A 146 -13.04 2.94 17.57
CA GLY A 146 -13.12 3.32 16.17
C GLY A 146 -12.25 2.40 15.30
N VAL A 147 -12.79 1.97 14.17
CA VAL A 147 -12.08 1.18 13.15
C VAL A 147 -12.45 1.68 11.75
N ASP A 148 -11.62 1.41 10.74
CA ASP A 148 -11.88 1.82 9.35
C ASP A 148 -13.14 1.16 8.76
N SER A 149 -13.35 -0.11 9.08
CA SER A 149 -14.52 -0.88 8.66
C SER A 149 -14.66 -2.17 9.48
N VAL A 150 -15.87 -2.71 9.55
CA VAL A 150 -16.08 -4.06 10.07
C VAL A 150 -15.35 -5.07 9.17
N ASN A 151 -14.57 -5.96 9.79
CA ASN A 151 -13.66 -6.88 9.10
C ASN A 151 -12.59 -6.17 8.24
N GLY A 152 -12.37 -4.86 8.47
CA GLY A 152 -11.24 -4.10 7.97
C GLY A 152 -9.96 -4.41 8.77
N PHE A 153 -8.85 -3.84 8.32
CA PHE A 153 -7.54 -4.20 8.86
C PHE A 153 -7.39 -3.81 10.34
N ALA A 154 -7.89 -2.64 10.75
CA ALA A 154 -7.88 -2.20 12.14
C ALA A 154 -8.76 -3.11 13.04
N HIS A 155 -9.91 -3.56 12.54
CA HIS A 155 -10.77 -4.50 13.27
C HIS A 155 -10.08 -5.86 13.45
N ILE A 156 -9.43 -6.38 12.42
CA ILE A 156 -8.67 -7.64 12.50
C ILE A 156 -7.50 -7.52 13.47
N TYR A 157 -6.80 -6.38 13.50
CA TYR A 157 -5.73 -6.12 14.47
C TYR A 157 -6.21 -6.24 15.91
N MET A 158 -7.35 -5.64 16.21
CA MET A 158 -7.94 -5.72 17.54
C MET A 158 -8.34 -7.15 17.89
N ARG A 159 -8.97 -7.86 16.95
CA ARG A 159 -9.33 -9.27 17.13
C ARG A 159 -8.11 -10.16 17.33
N TYR A 160 -7.03 -9.89 16.59
CA TYR A 160 -5.77 -10.62 16.76
C TYR A 160 -5.23 -10.48 18.18
N ILE A 161 -5.11 -9.25 18.69
CA ILE A 161 -4.65 -8.98 20.06
C ILE A 161 -5.58 -9.64 21.07
N ALA A 162 -6.86 -9.43 20.95
CA ALA A 162 -7.85 -9.96 21.88
C ALA A 162 -7.87 -11.51 21.88
N GLY A 163 -7.93 -12.12 20.70
CA GLY A 163 -7.96 -13.59 20.53
C GLY A 163 -6.70 -14.26 21.05
N LYS A 164 -5.52 -13.66 20.83
CA LYS A 164 -4.23 -14.12 21.39
C LYS A 164 -4.25 -14.21 22.92
N HIS A 165 -5.06 -13.39 23.58
CA HIS A 165 -5.17 -13.31 25.04
C HIS A 165 -6.50 -13.87 25.58
N GLY A 166 -7.20 -14.69 24.79
CA GLY A 166 -8.39 -15.43 25.21
C GLY A 166 -9.62 -14.58 25.45
N MET A 167 -9.71 -13.39 24.82
CA MET A 167 -10.89 -12.53 24.88
C MET A 167 -11.93 -12.96 23.82
N ASP A 168 -13.20 -12.74 24.12
CA ASP A 168 -14.30 -12.89 23.16
C ASP A 168 -14.34 -11.65 22.25
N THR A 169 -13.89 -11.81 21.02
CA THR A 169 -13.74 -10.72 20.05
C THR A 169 -15.06 -10.12 19.57
N GLU A 170 -16.19 -10.75 19.87
CA GLU A 170 -17.53 -10.27 19.49
C GLU A 170 -18.28 -9.63 20.66
N LYS A 171 -17.86 -9.88 21.92
CA LYS A 171 -18.57 -9.43 23.11
C LYS A 171 -17.77 -8.51 24.03
N ASP A 172 -16.45 -8.67 24.05
CA ASP A 172 -15.62 -7.99 25.04
C ASP A 172 -15.36 -6.51 24.70
N PHE A 173 -15.65 -6.05 23.47
CA PHE A 173 -15.57 -4.66 23.07
C PHE A 173 -16.54 -4.36 21.93
N THR A 174 -16.80 -3.07 21.72
CA THR A 174 -17.67 -2.58 20.62
C THR A 174 -16.83 -1.90 19.55
N VAL A 175 -17.10 -2.18 18.27
CA VAL A 175 -16.48 -1.47 17.15
C VAL A 175 -17.41 -0.41 16.59
N SER A 176 -16.85 0.76 16.27
CA SER A 176 -17.53 1.85 15.61
C SER A 176 -16.84 2.14 14.27
N PRO A 177 -17.42 1.69 13.13
CA PRO A 177 -16.81 1.92 11.82
C PRO A 177 -16.88 3.39 11.42
N MET A 178 -15.74 3.98 11.02
CA MET A 178 -15.66 5.35 10.55
C MET A 178 -14.41 5.61 9.74
N GLN A 179 -14.43 6.62 8.88
CA GLN A 179 -13.25 7.04 8.13
C GLN A 179 -12.18 7.62 9.07
N PRO A 180 -10.87 7.45 8.77
CA PRO A 180 -9.79 7.85 9.67
C PRO A 180 -9.81 9.31 10.14
N PRO A 181 -10.14 10.32 9.32
CA PRO A 181 -10.28 11.69 9.83
C PRO A 181 -11.39 11.84 10.88
N ALA A 182 -12.49 11.06 10.74
CA ALA A 182 -13.58 11.09 11.71
C ALA A 182 -13.18 10.43 13.04
N MET A 183 -12.22 9.51 13.08
CA MET A 183 -11.72 8.90 14.32
C MET A 183 -11.12 9.94 15.26
N VAL A 184 -10.33 10.88 14.73
CA VAL A 184 -9.74 11.99 15.50
C VAL A 184 -10.84 12.90 16.07
N SER A 185 -11.85 13.21 15.26
CA SER A 185 -13.00 14.00 15.72
C SER A 185 -13.83 13.27 16.77
N ALA A 186 -14.03 11.96 16.61
CA ALA A 186 -14.80 11.13 17.53
C ALA A 186 -14.10 11.00 18.92
N ILE A 187 -12.78 10.90 18.97
CA ILE A 187 -12.01 10.95 20.23
C ILE A 187 -12.21 12.30 20.94
N LYS A 188 -12.09 13.41 20.22
CA LYS A 188 -12.31 14.77 20.77
C LYS A 188 -13.73 14.94 21.30
N ALA A 189 -14.72 14.44 20.57
CA ALA A 189 -16.13 14.49 20.96
C ALA A 189 -16.51 13.45 22.03
N LYS A 190 -15.61 12.60 22.45
CA LYS A 190 -15.84 11.46 23.37
C LYS A 190 -16.90 10.48 22.87
N ALA A 191 -17.10 10.38 21.55
CA ALA A 191 -18.03 9.45 20.94
C ALA A 191 -17.49 7.99 20.90
N VAL A 192 -16.17 7.82 21.02
CA VAL A 192 -15.49 6.53 21.18
C VAL A 192 -14.48 6.62 22.31
N ASP A 193 -14.12 5.47 22.90
CA ASP A 193 -13.09 5.40 23.96
C ASP A 193 -11.67 5.45 23.41
N GLY A 194 -11.51 5.00 22.17
CA GLY A 194 -10.27 4.98 21.45
C GLY A 194 -10.50 4.63 19.99
N PHE A 195 -9.42 4.48 19.24
CA PHE A 195 -9.49 3.91 17.90
C PHE A 195 -8.22 3.17 17.54
N ILE A 196 -8.28 2.35 16.50
CA ILE A 196 -7.16 1.63 15.94
C ILE A 196 -6.96 2.08 14.51
N PHE A 197 -5.79 2.60 14.23
CA PHE A 197 -5.37 2.93 12.86
C PHE A 197 -3.86 3.11 12.78
N SER A 198 -3.37 3.63 11.67
CA SER A 198 -1.97 4.01 11.47
C SER A 198 -1.79 5.53 11.48
N GLN A 199 -0.54 5.96 11.52
CA GLN A 199 -0.21 7.36 11.34
C GLN A 199 -0.62 7.88 9.95
N PRO A 200 -0.97 9.18 9.82
CA PRO A 200 -0.80 10.25 10.82
C PRO A 200 -1.93 10.36 11.86
N PHE A 201 -3.03 9.60 11.74
CA PHE A 201 -4.25 9.82 12.52
C PHE A 201 -4.06 9.52 14.00
N THR A 202 -3.31 8.49 14.37
CA THR A 202 -2.98 8.21 15.78
C THR A 202 -2.13 9.32 16.38
N LEU A 203 -1.16 9.84 15.64
CA LEU A 203 -0.35 10.99 16.07
C LEU A 203 -1.19 12.27 16.20
N MET A 204 -2.16 12.52 15.29
CA MET A 204 -3.11 13.62 15.42
C MET A 204 -3.92 13.51 16.71
N ALA A 205 -4.44 12.33 17.04
CA ALA A 205 -5.18 12.11 18.27
C ALA A 205 -4.31 12.35 19.52
N ILE A 206 -3.04 11.93 19.51
CA ILE A 206 -2.09 12.18 20.60
C ILE A 206 -1.87 13.69 20.76
N LYS A 207 -1.56 14.41 19.69
CA LYS A 207 -1.24 15.84 19.73
C LYS A 207 -2.45 16.74 20.00
N GLU A 208 -3.60 16.42 19.40
CA GLU A 208 -4.76 17.29 19.43
C GLU A 208 -5.79 16.95 20.52
N ALA A 209 -5.81 15.70 20.99
CA ALA A 209 -6.77 15.23 21.99
C ALA A 209 -6.09 14.62 23.24
N GLY A 210 -4.75 14.64 23.32
CA GLY A 210 -4.00 14.04 24.43
C GLY A 210 -4.17 12.52 24.52
N ALA A 211 -4.50 11.85 23.41
CA ALA A 211 -4.71 10.40 23.40
C ALA A 211 -3.42 9.67 23.83
N VAL A 212 -3.61 8.52 24.47
CA VAL A 212 -2.53 7.69 25.00
C VAL A 212 -2.45 6.42 24.14
N THR A 213 -1.23 6.07 23.73
CA THR A 213 -0.98 4.83 22.98
C THR A 213 -1.11 3.63 23.90
N LEU A 214 -2.00 2.71 23.56
CA LEU A 214 -2.19 1.44 24.24
C LEU A 214 -1.38 0.32 23.58
N PHE A 215 -1.32 0.31 22.24
CA PHE A 215 -0.50 -0.59 21.43
C PHE A 215 0.14 0.19 20.28
N SER A 216 1.39 -0.13 19.96
CA SER A 216 2.09 0.39 18.80
C SER A 216 2.97 -0.69 18.18
N SER A 217 2.51 -1.28 17.07
CA SER A 217 3.34 -2.22 16.31
C SER A 217 4.60 -1.58 15.73
N PRO A 218 4.57 -0.30 15.28
CA PRO A 218 5.80 0.40 14.89
C PRO A 218 6.83 0.53 16.03
N ALA A 219 6.38 0.65 17.28
CA ALA A 219 7.26 0.75 18.45
C ALA A 219 7.75 -0.61 18.97
N GLY A 220 7.32 -1.73 18.33
CA GLY A 220 7.81 -3.07 18.66
C GLY A 220 6.81 -3.96 19.36
N ASP A 221 5.56 -3.55 19.52
CA ASP A 221 4.51 -4.46 19.95
C ASP A 221 4.23 -5.49 18.84
N LEU A 222 3.88 -6.73 19.23
CA LEU A 222 3.67 -7.87 18.33
C LEU A 222 4.93 -8.23 17.51
N PRO A 223 6.08 -8.47 18.16
CA PRO A 223 7.34 -8.77 17.46
C PRO A 223 7.26 -10.04 16.59
N GLU A 224 6.39 -10.98 16.95
CA GLU A 224 6.14 -12.20 16.19
C GLU A 224 5.50 -11.93 14.81
N MET A 225 4.91 -10.75 14.62
CA MET A 225 4.33 -10.30 13.36
C MET A 225 5.37 -9.61 12.45
N GLN A 226 6.65 -9.74 12.71
CA GLN A 226 7.71 -9.17 11.86
C GLN A 226 8.60 -10.29 11.28
N PRO A 227 8.87 -10.27 9.95
CA PRO A 227 8.35 -9.33 8.95
C PRO A 227 6.84 -9.49 8.69
N TYR A 228 6.21 -8.49 8.07
CA TYR A 228 4.79 -8.52 7.70
C TYR A 228 4.59 -7.96 6.29
N ALA A 229 3.86 -8.67 5.43
CA ALA A 229 3.50 -8.15 4.11
C ALA A 229 2.37 -7.12 4.25
N TYR A 230 2.73 -5.84 4.53
CA TYR A 230 1.78 -4.82 4.95
C TYR A 230 1.14 -4.08 3.78
N ASN A 231 1.95 -3.65 2.82
CA ASN A 231 1.48 -2.84 1.68
C ASN A 231 1.90 -3.49 0.37
N MET A 232 1.08 -4.42 -0.09
CA MET A 232 1.37 -5.22 -1.27
C MET A 232 0.93 -4.53 -2.55
N LEU A 233 1.71 -4.73 -3.59
CA LEU A 233 1.38 -4.43 -4.98
C LEU A 233 0.75 -5.67 -5.59
N ILE A 234 -0.52 -5.56 -6.00
CA ILE A 234 -1.33 -6.70 -6.41
C ILE A 234 -1.87 -6.46 -7.82
N ALA A 235 -1.78 -7.47 -8.65
CA ALA A 235 -2.38 -7.53 -9.98
C ALA A 235 -3.29 -8.74 -10.12
N ARG A 236 -4.12 -8.76 -11.17
CA ARG A 236 -4.86 -9.98 -11.54
C ARG A 236 -3.86 -11.06 -11.99
N GLY A 237 -4.13 -12.31 -11.66
CA GLY A 237 -3.18 -13.41 -11.85
C GLY A 237 -2.76 -13.67 -13.30
N ASP A 238 -3.59 -13.30 -14.27
CA ASP A 238 -3.31 -13.41 -15.71
C ASP A 238 -2.68 -12.14 -16.32
N PHE A 239 -2.70 -11.01 -15.59
CA PHE A 239 -2.29 -9.72 -16.14
C PHE A 239 -0.79 -9.66 -16.44
N CYS A 240 0.05 -9.93 -15.43
CA CYS A 240 1.49 -9.86 -15.61
C CYS A 240 2.06 -10.94 -16.54
N PRO A 241 1.57 -12.20 -16.56
CA PRO A 241 1.92 -13.14 -17.59
C PRO A 241 1.59 -12.68 -19.03
N ALA A 242 0.46 -11.99 -19.21
CA ALA A 242 0.04 -11.44 -20.51
C ALA A 242 0.77 -10.13 -20.88
N LYS A 243 1.18 -9.35 -19.88
CA LYS A 243 1.84 -8.03 -20.06
C LYS A 243 3.10 -7.91 -19.20
N PRO A 244 4.10 -8.79 -19.36
CA PRO A 244 5.25 -8.83 -18.47
C PRO A 244 6.07 -7.53 -18.46
N ASP A 245 6.13 -6.83 -19.59
CA ASP A 245 6.87 -5.56 -19.69
C ASP A 245 6.19 -4.43 -18.90
N VAL A 246 4.86 -4.37 -18.89
CA VAL A 246 4.13 -3.39 -18.07
C VAL A 246 4.42 -3.63 -16.59
N CYS A 247 4.41 -4.90 -16.14
CA CYS A 247 4.69 -5.24 -14.75
C CYS A 247 6.14 -4.94 -14.36
N ARG A 248 7.12 -5.25 -15.23
CA ARG A 248 8.54 -4.89 -14.98
C ARG A 248 8.72 -3.36 -14.88
N LYS A 249 8.17 -2.60 -15.82
CA LYS A 249 8.24 -1.12 -15.81
C LYS A 249 7.56 -0.53 -14.58
N PHE A 250 6.41 -1.07 -14.20
CA PHE A 250 5.70 -0.65 -12.99
C PHE A 250 6.54 -0.88 -11.74
N MET A 251 7.10 -2.09 -11.58
CA MET A 251 7.95 -2.45 -10.43
C MET A 251 9.29 -1.69 -10.45
N ALA A 252 9.88 -1.44 -11.61
CA ALA A 252 11.09 -0.63 -11.72
C ALA A 252 10.85 0.80 -11.21
N GLY A 253 9.72 1.42 -11.56
CA GLY A 253 9.34 2.75 -11.06
C GLY A 253 9.14 2.76 -9.54
N ILE A 254 8.51 1.73 -8.98
CA ILE A 254 8.35 1.57 -7.52
C ILE A 254 9.71 1.41 -6.82
N ASN A 255 10.59 0.54 -7.33
CA ASN A 255 11.93 0.33 -6.77
C ASN A 255 12.77 1.60 -6.82
N ALA A 256 12.71 2.34 -7.94
CA ALA A 256 13.36 3.65 -8.06
C ALA A 256 12.83 4.65 -7.02
N ALA A 257 11.51 4.66 -6.80
CA ALA A 257 10.90 5.51 -5.77
C ALA A 257 11.35 5.13 -4.36
N GLN A 258 11.41 3.85 -4.00
CA GLN A 258 11.90 3.40 -2.69
C GLN A 258 13.38 3.78 -2.48
N ALA A 259 14.21 3.59 -3.50
CA ALA A 259 15.62 4.01 -3.46
C ALA A 259 15.75 5.54 -3.28
N TYR A 260 14.91 6.31 -3.99
CA TYR A 260 14.85 7.77 -3.88
C TYR A 260 14.45 8.22 -2.48
N ILE A 261 13.38 7.67 -1.93
CA ILE A 261 12.85 7.96 -0.58
C ILE A 261 13.94 7.76 0.46
N LYS A 262 14.67 6.65 0.38
CA LYS A 262 15.77 6.34 1.31
C LYS A 262 16.92 7.32 1.19
N LYS A 263 17.25 7.77 -0.02
CA LYS A 263 18.38 8.67 -0.29
C LYS A 263 18.03 10.13 -0.05
N ASN A 264 16.77 10.53 -0.22
CA ASN A 264 16.31 11.90 -0.19
C ASN A 264 15.11 12.09 0.76
N PRO A 265 15.27 11.81 2.08
CA PRO A 265 14.15 11.86 3.03
C PRO A 265 13.52 13.25 3.16
N ASP A 266 14.32 14.32 3.19
CA ASP A 266 13.80 15.69 3.33
C ASP A 266 13.00 16.14 2.09
N ASP A 267 13.45 15.80 0.87
CA ASP A 267 12.68 16.09 -0.35
C ASP A 267 11.40 15.25 -0.42
N THR A 268 11.44 14.01 0.08
CA THR A 268 10.24 13.15 0.21
C THR A 268 9.24 13.78 1.18
N VAL A 269 9.70 14.30 2.32
CA VAL A 269 8.84 15.01 3.28
C VAL A 269 8.22 16.24 2.63
N ALA A 270 8.98 17.05 1.88
CA ALA A 270 8.46 18.22 1.18
C ALA A 270 7.37 17.84 0.16
N LEU A 271 7.57 16.75 -0.60
CA LEU A 271 6.57 16.21 -1.52
C LEU A 271 5.30 15.80 -0.77
N LEU A 272 5.44 15.09 0.35
CA LEU A 272 4.29 14.68 1.18
C LEU A 272 3.56 15.87 1.78
N GLN A 273 4.26 16.89 2.27
CA GLN A 273 3.65 18.13 2.78
C GLN A 273 2.82 18.85 1.72
N LYS A 274 3.31 18.89 0.48
CA LYS A 274 2.55 19.42 -0.67
C LYS A 274 1.31 18.59 -0.97
N LYS A 275 1.42 17.25 -0.92
CA LYS A 275 0.30 16.34 -1.21
C LYS A 275 -0.74 16.30 -0.08
N PHE A 276 -0.32 16.50 1.14
CA PHE A 276 -1.14 16.52 2.36
C PHE A 276 -1.20 17.93 2.96
N ASP A 277 -1.46 18.94 2.12
CA ASP A 277 -1.42 20.37 2.44
C ASP A 277 -2.37 20.82 3.56
N ARG A 278 -3.38 19.99 3.88
CA ARG A 278 -4.32 20.20 5.00
C ARG A 278 -3.80 19.69 6.34
N LEU A 279 -2.68 18.96 6.37
CA LEU A 279 -2.06 18.47 7.58
C LEU A 279 -0.93 19.41 8.02
N ASP A 280 -0.72 19.49 9.34
CA ASP A 280 0.43 20.20 9.88
C ASP A 280 1.74 19.61 9.29
N PRO A 281 2.63 20.43 8.71
CA PRO A 281 3.87 19.96 8.11
C PRO A 281 4.77 19.18 9.08
N ALA A 282 4.79 19.57 10.37
CA ALA A 282 5.57 18.84 11.38
C ALA A 282 4.99 17.45 11.64
N LEU A 283 3.66 17.33 11.62
CA LEU A 283 2.97 16.05 11.76
C LEU A 283 3.26 15.11 10.58
N VAL A 284 3.28 15.64 9.35
CA VAL A 284 3.63 14.85 8.15
C VAL A 284 5.08 14.33 8.26
N LYS A 285 6.01 15.19 8.70
CA LYS A 285 7.42 14.82 8.89
C LYS A 285 7.58 13.72 9.95
N GLU A 286 6.90 13.85 11.09
CA GLU A 286 6.97 12.88 12.19
C GLU A 286 6.36 11.53 11.78
N ALA A 287 5.19 11.55 11.15
CA ALA A 287 4.53 10.34 10.65
C ALA A 287 5.37 9.63 9.57
N PHE A 288 6.02 10.39 8.69
CA PHE A 288 6.95 9.82 7.72
C PHE A 288 8.18 9.19 8.40
N GLY A 289 8.68 9.79 9.48
CA GLY A 289 9.78 9.23 10.28
C GLY A 289 9.48 7.84 10.86
N VAL A 290 8.22 7.56 11.19
CA VAL A 290 7.77 6.23 11.63
C VAL A 290 7.61 5.26 10.45
N LEU A 291 7.14 5.77 9.31
CA LEU A 291 6.89 4.96 8.11
C LEU A 291 8.18 4.57 7.37
N ALA A 292 9.11 5.49 7.18
CA ALA A 292 10.28 5.30 6.34
C ALA A 292 11.14 4.07 6.71
N PRO A 293 11.39 3.75 8.01
CA PRO A 293 12.14 2.54 8.40
C PRO A 293 11.44 1.23 8.06
N THR A 294 10.15 1.24 7.71
CA THR A 294 9.36 0.05 7.39
C THR A 294 9.39 -0.29 5.89
N MET A 295 9.98 0.60 5.09
CA MET A 295 10.14 0.38 3.65
C MET A 295 11.36 -0.48 3.38
N PRO A 296 11.21 -1.65 2.76
CA PRO A 296 12.35 -2.49 2.38
C PRO A 296 13.19 -1.81 1.29
N ALA A 297 14.43 -2.25 1.13
CA ALA A 297 15.33 -1.72 0.09
C ALA A 297 14.86 -2.07 -1.34
N SER A 298 14.14 -3.16 -1.47
CA SER A 298 13.47 -3.63 -2.69
C SER A 298 12.04 -4.00 -2.35
N ALA A 299 11.12 -3.79 -3.28
CA ALA A 299 9.71 -4.17 -3.10
C ALA A 299 9.49 -5.69 -3.19
N GLU A 300 10.42 -6.49 -2.70
CA GLU A 300 10.32 -7.95 -2.68
C GLU A 300 9.21 -8.40 -1.71
N VAL A 301 8.45 -9.42 -2.15
CA VAL A 301 7.52 -10.14 -1.26
C VAL A 301 8.30 -11.22 -0.53
N GLU A 302 8.46 -11.06 0.77
CA GLU A 302 9.04 -12.06 1.66
C GLU A 302 7.96 -13.08 2.08
N GLU A 303 8.20 -14.37 1.81
CA GLU A 303 7.25 -15.44 2.17
C GLU A 303 6.93 -15.44 3.67
N ALA A 304 7.93 -15.18 4.52
CA ALA A 304 7.73 -15.07 5.97
C ALA A 304 6.75 -13.94 6.33
N GLY A 305 6.85 -12.79 5.67
CA GLY A 305 5.91 -11.67 5.89
C GLY A 305 4.50 -11.99 5.42
N LEU A 306 4.37 -12.75 4.34
CA LEU A 306 3.06 -13.19 3.84
C LEU A 306 2.45 -14.26 4.75
N LYS A 307 3.28 -15.18 5.30
CA LYS A 307 2.86 -16.16 6.30
C LYS A 307 2.32 -15.46 7.56
N ASN A 308 3.06 -14.50 8.09
CA ASN A 308 2.62 -13.72 9.26
C ASN A 308 1.30 -12.99 8.99
N ALA A 309 1.12 -12.46 7.77
CA ALA A 309 -0.14 -11.84 7.35
C ALA A 309 -1.31 -12.84 7.27
N MET A 310 -1.04 -14.08 6.86
CA MET A 310 -2.04 -15.16 6.86
C MET A 310 -2.39 -15.58 8.30
N ASP A 311 -1.40 -15.80 9.15
CA ASP A 311 -1.60 -16.14 10.57
C ASP A 311 -2.41 -15.04 11.29
N PHE A 312 -2.08 -13.78 11.06
CA PHE A 312 -2.83 -12.64 11.56
C PHE A 312 -4.29 -12.66 11.07
N SER A 313 -4.51 -12.96 9.80
CA SER A 313 -5.86 -13.01 9.22
C SER A 313 -6.69 -14.16 9.77
N VAL A 314 -6.07 -15.28 10.10
CA VAL A 314 -6.75 -16.44 10.69
C VAL A 314 -7.06 -16.18 12.15
N VAL A 315 -6.09 -15.81 12.96
CA VAL A 315 -6.28 -15.51 14.40
C VAL A 315 -7.26 -14.35 14.60
N GLY A 316 -7.21 -13.34 13.74
CA GLY A 316 -8.14 -12.21 13.74
C GLY A 316 -9.52 -12.53 13.14
N GLY A 317 -9.76 -13.78 12.72
CA GLY A 317 -11.07 -14.24 12.24
C GLY A 317 -11.50 -13.69 10.88
N LEU A 318 -10.56 -13.16 10.07
CA LEU A 318 -10.83 -12.76 8.69
C LEU A 318 -10.88 -13.94 7.75
N VAL A 319 -10.06 -14.95 8.02
CA VAL A 319 -9.94 -16.21 7.29
C VAL A 319 -10.21 -17.34 8.26
N ALA A 320 -11.11 -18.25 7.92
CA ALA A 320 -11.32 -19.46 8.73
C ALA A 320 -10.11 -20.40 8.60
N GLU A 321 -9.73 -21.12 9.67
CA GLU A 321 -8.55 -22.02 9.64
C GLU A 321 -8.62 -23.04 8.50
N LYS A 322 -9.82 -23.59 8.22
CA LYS A 322 -10.03 -24.53 7.10
C LYS A 322 -9.76 -23.95 5.72
N ASP A 323 -9.83 -22.62 5.60
CA ASP A 323 -9.66 -21.87 4.35
C ASP A 323 -8.26 -21.23 4.25
N ARG A 324 -7.36 -21.56 5.17
CA ARG A 324 -5.97 -21.08 5.19
C ARG A 324 -5.27 -21.41 3.87
N ILE A 325 -4.69 -20.40 3.24
CA ILE A 325 -3.84 -20.60 2.06
C ILE A 325 -2.50 -21.14 2.55
N THR A 326 -2.22 -22.42 2.29
CA THR A 326 -1.00 -23.12 2.71
C THR A 326 0.12 -22.99 1.68
N ASP A 327 -0.21 -22.97 0.38
CA ASP A 327 0.74 -22.71 -0.70
C ASP A 327 0.80 -21.20 -1.01
N LEU A 328 1.55 -20.48 -0.19
CA LEU A 328 1.71 -19.03 -0.36
C LEU A 328 2.46 -18.67 -1.65
N LYS A 329 3.29 -19.58 -2.20
CA LYS A 329 4.03 -19.34 -3.46
C LYS A 329 3.10 -19.23 -4.66
N SER A 330 1.90 -19.78 -4.59
CA SER A 330 0.90 -19.68 -5.64
C SER A 330 0.28 -18.28 -5.78
N ILE A 331 0.43 -17.42 -4.77
CA ILE A 331 -0.23 -16.10 -4.72
C ILE A 331 0.73 -14.90 -4.76
N TYR A 332 2.04 -15.13 -4.92
CA TYR A 332 2.99 -14.05 -5.14
C TYR A 332 4.08 -14.42 -6.13
N THR A 333 4.76 -13.41 -6.65
CA THR A 333 5.96 -13.59 -7.49
C THR A 333 6.88 -12.36 -7.38
N ASN A 334 8.19 -12.61 -7.39
CA ASN A 334 9.23 -11.60 -7.46
C ASN A 334 9.86 -11.48 -8.87
N ALA A 335 9.25 -12.12 -9.87
CA ALA A 335 9.79 -12.20 -11.23
C ALA A 335 9.87 -10.85 -11.99
N TYR A 336 9.16 -9.83 -11.50
CA TYR A 336 9.07 -8.51 -12.15
C TYR A 336 9.91 -7.43 -11.46
N LEU A 337 10.71 -7.78 -10.46
CA LEU A 337 11.57 -6.84 -9.72
C LEU A 337 12.86 -6.47 -10.46
N LYS A 338 13.23 -7.26 -11.49
CA LYS A 338 14.46 -7.11 -12.29
C LYS A 338 14.13 -6.64 -13.69
#